data_f5091f764f870176294779b174375669
#
_entry.id   f5091f764f870176294779b174375669
#
_cell.length_a   1.000
_cell.length_b   1.000
_cell.length_c   1.000
_cell.angle_alpha   90.00
_cell.angle_beta   90.00
_cell.angle_gamma   90.00
#
_symmetry.space_group_name_H-M   'P 1'
#
loop_
_entity.id
_entity.type
_entity.pdbx_description
1 polymer ?
#
loop_
_entity_poly.entity_id
_entity_poly.type
_entity_poly.pdbx_seq_one_letter_code
_entity_poly.pdbx_strand_id
1 'polypeptide(L)'
;MRRSHQHRQDAVSEILGVTMLLAMVVTVIGGVFVLLGPFLNDISDNREWSAGSVAATQLNDRILIAAQSPEGGGLVHQNAQISRSIDSLRDAETWKIQADLEGSDRTVVVLDGDLINVTSANRTALTVTATADGISESWTLTNGTGNHTISNLSGTIIIDVQDIHGVLSHRFVQISIDGLRLNNPLTSGTFIVDLVNGARVEKLPSDAIEVRQFPRLEHDLLLDGTPRVSLVLLDIDISANAQRHMTNIHLDSKGVTELFDGSARNLVMVVDVAGDPSILPQYIHHFTGDHALYLASGHAEDYRGFGPHARLSGADGITIMPSDVPLDLHVSLQTVEVS
;
A
#
# COMPACT_ATOMS: atom_id res chain seq x y z
N MET A 1 -15.52 71.47 57.78
CA MET A 1 -14.52 70.63 57.01
C MET A 1 -14.68 69.10 57.07
N ARG A 2 -15.80 68.54 57.47
CA ARG A 2 -15.97 67.05 57.56
C ARG A 2 -16.68 66.37 56.33
N ARG A 3 -17.31 67.17 55.45
CA ARG A 3 -18.05 66.61 54.29
C ARG A 3 -17.19 66.25 53.07
N SER A 4 -15.99 66.80 52.92
CA SER A 4 -15.15 66.49 51.73
C SER A 4 -14.41 65.12 51.79
N HIS A 5 -14.26 64.53 52.98
CA HIS A 5 -13.60 63.25 53.13
C HIS A 5 -14.53 62.08 52.82
N GLN A 6 -15.83 62.21 53.08
CA GLN A 6 -16.78 61.10 52.76
C GLN A 6 -16.92 60.87 51.24
N HIS A 7 -17.07 61.97 50.46
CA HIS A 7 -17.13 61.81 48.98
C HIS A 7 -15.90 61.20 48.34
N ARG A 8 -14.71 61.37 48.93
CA ARG A 8 -13.50 60.73 48.43
C ARG A 8 -13.45 59.23 48.77
N GLN A 9 -13.97 58.84 49.92
CA GLN A 9 -14.03 57.39 50.29
C GLN A 9 -15.08 56.64 49.48
N ASP A 10 -16.23 57.29 49.19
CA ASP A 10 -17.29 56.67 48.36
C ASP A 10 -16.80 56.44 46.91
N ALA A 11 -16.08 57.45 46.31
CA ALA A 11 -15.54 57.32 44.97
C ALA A 11 -14.43 56.28 44.86
N VAL A 12 -13.59 56.09 45.89
CA VAL A 12 -12.58 55.05 45.94
C VAL A 12 -13.21 53.67 46.07
N SER A 13 -14.24 53.57 46.90
CA SER A 13 -15.00 52.30 47.07
C SER A 13 -15.72 51.85 45.78
N GLU A 14 -16.29 52.86 45.04
CA GLU A 14 -16.97 52.59 43.77
C GLU A 14 -15.98 52.13 42.68
N ILE A 15 -14.80 52.74 42.55
CA ILE A 15 -13.74 52.35 41.63
C ILE A 15 -13.25 50.96 42.01
N LEU A 16 -13.05 50.65 43.28
CA LEU A 16 -12.60 49.36 43.76
C LEU A 16 -13.63 48.27 43.45
N GLY A 17 -14.93 48.60 43.63
CA GLY A 17 -16.02 47.69 43.27
C GLY A 17 -16.08 47.36 41.77
N VAL A 18 -15.95 48.37 40.92
CA VAL A 18 -15.92 48.19 39.46
C VAL A 18 -14.69 47.36 39.00
N THR A 19 -13.50 47.64 39.57
CA THR A 19 -12.29 46.90 39.24
C THR A 19 -12.37 45.43 39.71
N MET A 20 -12.91 45.18 40.90
CA MET A 20 -13.14 43.81 41.37
C MET A 20 -14.17 43.07 40.49
N LEU A 21 -15.24 43.73 40.09
CA LEU A 21 -16.25 43.13 39.22
C LEU A 21 -15.66 42.84 37.83
N LEU A 22 -14.86 43.73 37.28
CA LEU A 22 -14.15 43.55 36.02
C LEU A 22 -13.17 42.34 36.11
N ALA A 23 -12.38 42.31 37.20
CA ALA A 23 -11.46 41.16 37.43
C ALA A 23 -12.20 39.85 37.57
N MET A 24 -13.33 39.83 38.24
CA MET A 24 -14.16 38.61 38.34
C MET A 24 -14.74 38.18 36.99
N VAL A 25 -15.22 39.10 36.17
CA VAL A 25 -15.73 38.82 34.84
C VAL A 25 -14.61 38.27 33.93
N VAL A 26 -13.43 38.90 33.95
CA VAL A 26 -12.27 38.43 33.17
C VAL A 26 -11.85 37.04 33.63
N THR A 27 -11.82 36.78 34.94
CA THR A 27 -11.47 35.45 35.49
C THR A 27 -12.49 34.40 35.08
N VAL A 28 -13.77 34.68 35.11
CA VAL A 28 -14.84 33.76 34.68
C VAL A 28 -14.74 33.50 33.20
N ILE A 29 -14.57 34.53 32.37
CA ILE A 29 -14.39 34.36 30.91
C ILE A 29 -13.13 33.57 30.63
N GLY A 30 -11.99 33.86 31.28
CA GLY A 30 -10.76 33.12 31.15
C GLY A 30 -10.92 31.64 31.55
N GLY A 31 -11.61 31.38 32.65
CA GLY A 31 -11.91 30.01 33.09
C GLY A 31 -12.80 29.26 32.10
N VAL A 32 -13.80 29.91 31.52
CA VAL A 32 -14.65 29.33 30.47
C VAL A 32 -13.82 28.98 29.22
N PHE A 33 -12.93 29.88 28.79
CA PHE A 33 -12.06 29.59 27.63
C PHE A 33 -11.10 28.42 27.90
N VAL A 34 -10.54 28.31 29.09
CA VAL A 34 -9.66 27.19 29.47
C VAL A 34 -10.43 25.85 29.47
N LEU A 35 -11.68 25.86 29.92
CA LEU A 35 -12.52 24.64 29.93
C LEU A 35 -13.07 24.25 28.57
N LEU A 36 -13.42 25.24 27.72
CA LEU A 36 -13.99 24.97 26.40
C LEU A 36 -12.92 24.73 25.33
N GLY A 37 -11.69 25.23 25.52
CA GLY A 37 -10.60 25.09 24.57
C GLY A 37 -10.37 23.66 24.08
N PRO A 38 -10.19 22.68 24.98
CA PRO A 38 -10.04 21.27 24.57
C PRO A 38 -11.23 20.76 23.76
N PHE A 39 -12.46 21.08 24.18
CA PHE A 39 -13.67 20.67 23.44
C PHE A 39 -13.75 21.23 22.02
N LEU A 40 -13.38 22.48 21.86
CA LEU A 40 -13.36 23.13 20.54
C LEU A 40 -12.28 22.51 19.65
N ASN A 41 -11.12 22.17 20.20
CA ASN A 41 -10.07 21.49 19.50
C ASN A 41 -10.51 20.08 19.07
N ASP A 42 -11.11 19.32 19.96
CA ASP A 42 -11.63 17.97 19.65
C ASP A 42 -12.68 18.00 18.55
N ILE A 43 -13.58 18.98 18.56
CA ILE A 43 -14.59 19.15 17.50
C ILE A 43 -13.92 19.53 16.17
N SER A 44 -12.93 20.41 16.20
CA SER A 44 -12.17 20.79 15.01
C SER A 44 -11.42 19.61 14.44
N ASP A 45 -10.67 18.89 15.27
CA ASP A 45 -9.89 17.72 14.88
C ASP A 45 -10.78 16.61 14.30
N ASN A 46 -11.91 16.32 14.94
CA ASN A 46 -12.86 15.32 14.43
C ASN A 46 -13.44 15.70 13.05
N ARG A 47 -13.71 16.99 12.85
CA ARG A 47 -14.21 17.48 11.57
C ARG A 47 -13.14 17.40 10.48
N GLU A 48 -11.91 17.81 10.79
CA GLU A 48 -10.79 17.77 9.85
C GLU A 48 -10.39 16.33 9.54
N TRP A 49 -10.37 15.44 10.54
CA TRP A 49 -10.15 14.01 10.34
C TRP A 49 -11.22 13.39 9.43
N SER A 50 -12.50 13.63 9.73
CA SER A 50 -13.59 13.07 8.91
C SER A 50 -13.53 13.56 7.47
N ALA A 51 -13.24 14.86 7.27
CA ALA A 51 -13.05 15.42 5.93
C ALA A 51 -11.85 14.81 5.22
N GLY A 52 -10.74 14.61 5.93
CA GLY A 52 -9.52 13.99 5.41
C GLY A 52 -9.76 12.54 4.96
N SER A 53 -10.45 11.74 5.79
CA SER A 53 -10.77 10.35 5.47
C SER A 53 -11.71 10.23 4.26
N VAL A 54 -12.75 11.07 4.18
CA VAL A 54 -13.68 11.08 3.04
C VAL A 54 -12.94 11.37 1.73
N ALA A 55 -12.04 12.30 1.75
CA ALA A 55 -11.37 12.65 0.53
C ALA A 55 -10.24 11.70 0.17
N ALA A 56 -9.54 11.11 1.13
CA ALA A 56 -8.67 9.98 0.87
C ALA A 56 -9.44 8.83 0.19
N THR A 57 -10.70 8.59 0.64
CA THR A 57 -11.60 7.62 -0.01
C THR A 57 -11.86 8.01 -1.46
N GLN A 58 -12.26 9.25 -1.70
CA GLN A 58 -12.57 9.73 -3.05
C GLN A 58 -11.34 9.69 -3.97
N LEU A 59 -10.17 10.05 -3.45
CA LEU A 59 -8.92 9.97 -4.21
C LEU A 59 -8.59 8.51 -4.55
N ASN A 60 -8.66 7.62 -3.58
CA ASN A 60 -8.41 6.19 -3.80
C ASN A 60 -9.37 5.60 -4.84
N ASP A 61 -10.66 5.89 -4.72
CA ASP A 61 -11.66 5.44 -5.71
C ASP A 61 -11.34 5.97 -7.12
N ARG A 62 -10.87 7.20 -7.23
CA ARG A 62 -10.47 7.78 -8.52
C ARG A 62 -9.20 7.13 -9.08
N ILE A 63 -8.22 6.85 -8.23
CA ILE A 63 -7.02 6.10 -8.64
C ILE A 63 -7.41 4.72 -9.16
N LEU A 64 -8.28 4.00 -8.45
CA LEU A 64 -8.75 2.68 -8.87
C LEU A 64 -9.54 2.72 -10.20
N ILE A 65 -10.33 3.78 -10.44
CA ILE A 65 -11.01 3.97 -11.72
C ILE A 65 -10.00 4.29 -12.84
N ALA A 66 -9.02 5.16 -12.57
CA ALA A 66 -7.96 5.47 -13.52
C ALA A 66 -7.17 4.21 -13.87
N ALA A 67 -6.80 3.40 -12.88
CA ALA A 67 -6.05 2.15 -13.06
C ALA A 67 -6.77 1.14 -13.99
N GLN A 68 -8.10 1.13 -13.98
CA GLN A 68 -8.91 0.26 -14.83
C GLN A 68 -9.20 0.87 -16.23
N SER A 69 -8.78 2.12 -16.45
CA SER A 69 -8.97 2.80 -17.72
C SER A 69 -7.92 2.34 -18.73
N PRO A 70 -8.21 2.40 -20.05
CA PRO A 70 -7.20 2.17 -21.08
C PRO A 70 -6.01 3.13 -20.91
N GLU A 71 -4.85 2.73 -21.44
CA GLU A 71 -3.67 3.57 -21.49
C GLU A 71 -3.99 4.95 -22.10
N GLY A 72 -3.53 6.01 -21.44
CA GLY A 72 -3.83 7.40 -21.79
C GLY A 72 -5.22 7.88 -21.36
N GLY A 73 -6.01 7.04 -20.68
CA GLY A 73 -7.24 7.45 -20.00
C GLY A 73 -6.92 8.28 -18.76
N GLY A 74 -7.36 9.53 -18.71
CA GLY A 74 -7.09 10.45 -17.61
C GLY A 74 -8.32 10.87 -16.83
N LEU A 75 -8.15 11.11 -15.54
CA LEU A 75 -9.15 11.68 -14.65
C LEU A 75 -8.54 12.89 -13.91
N VAL A 76 -9.38 13.87 -13.62
CA VAL A 76 -9.00 15.00 -12.79
C VAL A 76 -9.72 14.89 -11.45
N HIS A 77 -8.98 14.85 -10.38
CA HIS A 77 -9.49 14.93 -9.02
C HIS A 77 -9.28 16.34 -8.47
N GLN A 78 -10.36 17.01 -8.12
CA GLN A 78 -10.27 18.30 -7.44
C GLN A 78 -10.02 18.05 -5.96
N ASN A 79 -8.84 18.41 -5.50
CA ASN A 79 -8.47 18.33 -4.09
C ASN A 79 -9.05 19.52 -3.34
N ALA A 80 -10.29 19.42 -2.95
CA ALA A 80 -10.96 20.47 -2.18
C ALA A 80 -10.60 20.33 -0.69
N GLN A 81 -9.51 20.93 -0.23
CA GLN A 81 -9.23 21.24 1.17
C GLN A 81 -8.75 20.14 2.11
N ILE A 82 -8.14 19.03 1.65
CA ILE A 82 -8.12 17.83 2.47
C ILE A 82 -6.78 17.46 3.04
N SER A 83 -5.77 17.66 2.32
CA SER A 83 -4.43 17.32 2.76
C SER A 83 -3.54 18.54 2.63
N ARG A 84 -2.77 18.84 3.66
CA ARG A 84 -1.77 19.90 3.56
C ARG A 84 -0.53 19.45 2.83
N SER A 85 -0.28 18.14 2.74
CA SER A 85 0.76 17.61 1.87
C SER A 85 0.36 16.25 1.29
N ILE A 86 0.77 16.03 0.05
CA ILE A 86 0.78 14.74 -0.61
C ILE A 86 2.24 14.40 -0.82
N ASP A 87 2.66 13.29 -0.27
CA ASP A 87 4.04 12.83 -0.36
C ASP A 87 4.10 11.51 -1.13
N SER A 88 5.18 11.30 -1.89
CA SER A 88 5.45 10.03 -2.54
C SER A 88 6.01 9.03 -1.54
N LEU A 89 5.47 7.83 -1.55
CA LEU A 89 6.04 6.65 -0.89
C LEU A 89 6.73 5.81 -1.96
N ARG A 90 8.02 6.07 -2.19
CA ARG A 90 8.79 5.30 -3.17
C ARG A 90 9.15 3.93 -2.63
N ASP A 91 9.07 2.92 -3.50
CA ASP A 91 9.36 1.52 -3.18
C ASP A 91 8.64 1.08 -1.89
N ALA A 92 7.37 1.50 -1.72
CA ALA A 92 6.59 1.22 -0.52
C ALA A 92 6.46 -0.28 -0.27
N GLU A 93 6.34 -1.05 -1.34
CA GLU A 93 6.32 -2.51 -1.33
C GLU A 93 7.19 -3.06 -2.45
N THR A 94 7.82 -4.20 -2.19
CA THR A 94 8.48 -4.99 -3.23
C THR A 94 7.84 -6.38 -3.25
N TRP A 95 7.17 -6.71 -4.33
CA TRP A 95 6.54 -8.00 -4.57
C TRP A 95 7.47 -8.88 -5.37
N LYS A 96 7.70 -10.11 -4.86
CA LYS A 96 8.42 -11.19 -5.54
C LYS A 96 7.45 -12.34 -5.76
N ILE A 97 7.13 -12.62 -7.00
CA ILE A 97 6.15 -13.63 -7.40
C ILE A 97 6.83 -14.62 -8.33
N GLN A 98 6.72 -15.91 -8.04
CA GLN A 98 7.25 -16.93 -8.91
C GLN A 98 6.31 -18.13 -9.01
N ALA A 99 6.28 -18.74 -10.18
CA ALA A 99 5.47 -19.93 -10.43
C ALA A 99 6.08 -20.80 -11.55
N ASP A 100 5.83 -22.09 -11.48
CA ASP A 100 6.06 -23.02 -12.58
C ASP A 100 4.86 -22.94 -13.55
N LEU A 101 5.11 -22.74 -14.85
CA LEU A 101 4.06 -22.51 -15.85
C LEU A 101 3.72 -23.78 -16.62
N GLU A 102 4.72 -24.52 -17.11
CA GLU A 102 4.54 -25.81 -17.78
C GLU A 102 5.56 -26.84 -17.28
N GLY A 103 5.13 -28.10 -17.23
CA GLY A 103 6.01 -29.22 -16.82
C GLY A 103 6.07 -29.42 -15.31
N SER A 104 6.86 -30.44 -14.91
CA SER A 104 7.08 -30.83 -13.52
C SER A 104 8.40 -30.28 -12.94
N ASP A 105 9.08 -29.43 -13.67
CA ASP A 105 10.37 -28.88 -13.26
C ASP A 105 10.19 -27.82 -12.20
N ARG A 106 10.73 -28.10 -11.03
CA ARG A 106 10.81 -27.11 -9.95
C ARG A 106 12.05 -26.26 -10.19
N THR A 107 11.87 -25.13 -10.83
CA THR A 107 12.90 -24.14 -11.01
C THR A 107 12.79 -23.11 -9.89
N VAL A 108 13.87 -22.82 -9.22
CA VAL A 108 13.93 -21.79 -8.20
C VAL A 108 14.80 -20.66 -8.74
N VAL A 109 14.23 -19.48 -8.82
CA VAL A 109 14.95 -18.27 -9.19
C VAL A 109 15.08 -17.41 -7.93
N VAL A 110 16.30 -17.05 -7.60
CA VAL A 110 16.61 -16.18 -6.48
C VAL A 110 17.32 -14.95 -7.03
N LEU A 111 16.77 -13.79 -6.75
CA LEU A 111 17.39 -12.50 -7.05
C LEU A 111 17.88 -11.89 -5.74
N ASP A 112 19.19 -11.64 -5.67
CA ASP A 112 19.82 -10.94 -4.56
C ASP A 112 20.67 -9.79 -5.14
N GLY A 113 20.07 -8.60 -5.17
CA GLY A 113 20.61 -7.45 -5.88
C GLY A 113 20.72 -7.74 -7.39
N ASP A 114 21.95 -7.73 -7.91
CA ASP A 114 22.24 -8.01 -9.32
C ASP A 114 22.48 -9.50 -9.62
N LEU A 115 22.40 -10.39 -8.63
CA LEU A 115 22.69 -11.81 -8.77
C LEU A 115 21.42 -12.62 -8.95
N ILE A 116 21.32 -13.31 -10.07
CA ILE A 116 20.24 -14.25 -10.39
C ILE A 116 20.75 -15.67 -10.22
N ASN A 117 20.09 -16.44 -9.35
CA ASN A 117 20.45 -17.82 -9.06
C ASN A 117 19.29 -18.71 -9.52
N VAL A 118 19.56 -19.61 -10.46
CA VAL A 118 18.56 -20.51 -11.02
C VAL A 118 18.93 -21.95 -10.66
N THR A 119 17.97 -22.69 -10.14
CA THR A 119 18.13 -24.11 -9.79
C THR A 119 16.94 -24.89 -10.32
N SER A 120 17.20 -25.87 -11.17
CA SER A 120 16.20 -26.80 -11.70
C SER A 120 16.44 -28.22 -11.19
N ALA A 121 15.36 -28.93 -10.90
CA ALA A 121 15.42 -30.33 -10.49
C ALA A 121 15.91 -31.26 -11.62
N ASN A 122 15.62 -30.93 -12.87
CA ASN A 122 15.93 -31.75 -14.04
C ASN A 122 17.23 -31.34 -14.68
N ARG A 123 18.27 -31.26 -14.29
CA ARG A 123 19.65 -31.07 -14.83
C ARG A 123 19.74 -30.99 -16.38
N THR A 124 18.68 -30.54 -17.04
CA THR A 124 18.61 -30.26 -18.47
C THR A 124 19.12 -28.87 -18.78
N ALA A 125 19.51 -28.64 -20.02
CA ALA A 125 19.88 -27.29 -20.42
C ALA A 125 18.64 -26.38 -20.39
N LEU A 126 18.82 -25.17 -19.87
CA LEU A 126 17.79 -24.15 -19.76
C LEU A 126 18.29 -22.86 -20.42
N THR A 127 17.37 -22.10 -21.00
CA THR A 127 17.62 -20.72 -21.41
C THR A 127 16.93 -19.79 -20.43
N VAL A 128 17.69 -18.87 -19.86
CA VAL A 128 17.17 -17.88 -18.91
C VAL A 128 17.21 -16.52 -19.58
N THR A 129 16.11 -15.81 -19.52
CA THR A 129 16.02 -14.42 -20.02
C THR A 129 15.59 -13.52 -18.89
N ALA A 130 16.40 -12.54 -18.55
CA ALA A 130 16.04 -11.49 -17.61
C ALA A 130 15.70 -10.22 -18.37
N THR A 131 14.57 -9.63 -18.04
CA THR A 131 14.07 -8.38 -18.61
C THR A 131 13.79 -7.41 -17.47
N ALA A 132 14.32 -6.20 -17.60
CA ALA A 132 14.06 -5.06 -16.72
C ALA A 132 14.02 -3.80 -17.58
N ASP A 133 13.75 -2.64 -17.01
CA ASP A 133 13.61 -1.37 -17.73
C ASP A 133 14.75 -1.12 -18.74
N GLY A 134 14.43 -1.33 -20.02
CA GLY A 134 15.38 -1.12 -21.13
C GLY A 134 16.51 -2.14 -21.25
N ILE A 135 16.56 -3.16 -20.42
CA ILE A 135 17.56 -4.24 -20.42
C ILE A 135 16.87 -5.56 -20.74
N SER A 136 17.43 -6.34 -21.66
CA SER A 136 17.04 -7.73 -21.87
C SER A 136 18.30 -8.54 -22.15
N GLU A 137 18.58 -9.52 -21.30
CA GLU A 137 19.75 -10.38 -21.40
C GLU A 137 19.33 -11.86 -21.30
N SER A 138 19.92 -12.70 -22.18
CA SER A 138 19.63 -14.13 -22.21
C SER A 138 20.92 -14.94 -22.13
N TRP A 139 20.91 -16.02 -21.35
CA TRP A 139 22.04 -16.96 -21.22
C TRP A 139 21.53 -18.40 -21.08
N THR A 140 22.44 -19.35 -21.29
CA THR A 140 22.13 -20.77 -21.24
C THR A 140 22.83 -21.44 -20.05
N LEU A 141 22.07 -22.21 -19.28
CA LEU A 141 22.54 -23.07 -18.22
C LEU A 141 22.58 -24.50 -18.70
N THR A 142 23.75 -25.07 -18.89
CA THR A 142 23.92 -26.42 -19.50
C THR A 142 23.47 -27.57 -18.59
N ASN A 143 23.50 -27.36 -17.27
CA ASN A 143 23.13 -28.38 -16.26
C ASN A 143 21.91 -27.98 -15.44
N GLY A 144 21.08 -27.07 -15.92
CA GLY A 144 19.88 -26.64 -15.23
C GLY A 144 20.12 -25.84 -13.94
N THR A 145 21.38 -25.54 -13.60
CA THR A 145 21.73 -24.79 -12.39
C THR A 145 22.89 -23.87 -12.68
N GLY A 146 22.80 -22.65 -12.19
CA GLY A 146 23.88 -21.67 -12.31
C GLY A 146 23.46 -20.31 -11.80
N ASN A 147 24.42 -19.43 -11.74
CA ASN A 147 24.23 -18.04 -11.38
C ASN A 147 24.70 -17.11 -12.49
N HIS A 148 24.07 -15.97 -12.61
CA HIS A 148 24.42 -14.92 -13.53
C HIS A 148 24.24 -13.57 -12.85
N THR A 149 25.11 -12.62 -13.17
CA THR A 149 25.06 -11.27 -12.59
C THR A 149 24.71 -10.28 -13.68
N ILE A 150 23.68 -9.50 -13.51
CA ILE A 150 23.26 -8.43 -14.40
C ILE A 150 23.33 -7.13 -13.61
N SER A 151 24.09 -6.17 -14.07
CA SER A 151 24.22 -4.89 -13.39
C SER A 151 23.07 -3.94 -13.74
N ASN A 152 22.64 -3.14 -12.78
CA ASN A 152 21.63 -2.09 -12.92
C ASN A 152 20.22 -2.59 -13.27
N LEU A 153 19.80 -3.71 -12.70
CA LEU A 153 18.40 -4.09 -12.76
C LEU A 153 17.56 -3.09 -11.97
N SER A 154 16.54 -2.54 -12.59
CA SER A 154 15.62 -1.57 -11.98
C SER A 154 14.21 -1.73 -12.52
N GLY A 155 13.22 -1.19 -11.80
CA GLY A 155 11.82 -1.28 -12.18
C GLY A 155 11.25 -2.68 -12.03
N THR A 156 10.37 -3.06 -12.94
CA THR A 156 9.79 -4.40 -12.99
C THR A 156 10.79 -5.39 -13.60
N ILE A 157 11.22 -6.37 -12.80
CA ILE A 157 12.17 -7.41 -13.23
C ILE A 157 11.41 -8.69 -13.52
N ILE A 158 11.53 -9.20 -14.73
CA ILE A 158 10.93 -10.47 -15.15
C ILE A 158 12.07 -11.42 -15.55
N ILE A 159 12.08 -12.61 -14.94
CA ILE A 159 13.04 -13.67 -15.27
C ILE A 159 12.27 -14.88 -15.77
N ASP A 160 12.41 -15.13 -17.06
CA ASP A 160 11.80 -16.24 -17.75
C ASP A 160 12.80 -17.40 -17.93
N VAL A 161 12.41 -18.59 -17.53
CA VAL A 161 13.18 -19.81 -17.70
C VAL A 161 12.49 -20.70 -18.72
N GLN A 162 13.18 -20.97 -19.82
CA GLN A 162 12.69 -21.84 -20.90
C GLN A 162 13.46 -23.15 -20.93
N ASP A 163 12.77 -24.20 -21.28
CA ASP A 163 13.36 -25.51 -21.51
C ASP A 163 14.15 -25.58 -22.83
N ILE A 164 14.72 -26.74 -23.18
CA ILE A 164 15.46 -26.97 -24.42
C ILE A 164 14.61 -26.84 -25.69
N HIS A 165 13.28 -26.84 -25.56
CA HIS A 165 12.34 -26.66 -26.67
C HIS A 165 11.83 -25.23 -26.78
N GLY A 166 12.33 -24.32 -25.94
CA GLY A 166 11.89 -22.93 -25.89
C GLY A 166 10.54 -22.71 -25.20
N VAL A 167 10.04 -23.73 -24.49
CA VAL A 167 8.79 -23.62 -23.74
C VAL A 167 9.07 -22.94 -22.39
N LEU A 168 8.29 -21.92 -22.08
CA LEU A 168 8.38 -21.19 -20.82
C LEU A 168 7.94 -22.11 -19.68
N SER A 169 8.89 -22.52 -18.84
CA SER A 169 8.67 -23.47 -17.77
C SER A 169 8.52 -22.82 -16.39
N HIS A 170 9.17 -21.66 -16.20
CA HIS A 170 9.11 -20.93 -14.94
C HIS A 170 9.23 -19.45 -15.18
N ARG A 171 8.54 -18.66 -14.37
CA ARG A 171 8.65 -17.22 -14.37
C ARG A 171 8.81 -16.71 -12.94
N PHE A 172 9.74 -15.80 -12.77
CA PHE A 172 9.93 -14.99 -11.58
C PHE A 172 9.71 -13.52 -11.95
N VAL A 173 8.97 -12.81 -11.10
CA VAL A 173 8.71 -11.37 -11.26
C VAL A 173 9.01 -10.66 -9.95
N GLN A 174 9.75 -9.56 -10.02
CA GLN A 174 9.95 -8.65 -8.91
C GLN A 174 9.47 -7.26 -9.32
N ILE A 175 8.65 -6.66 -8.47
CA ILE A 175 8.02 -5.37 -8.73
C ILE A 175 8.16 -4.51 -7.50
N SER A 176 8.68 -3.29 -7.67
CA SER A 176 8.56 -2.23 -6.66
C SER A 176 7.29 -1.44 -6.94
N ILE A 177 6.52 -1.18 -5.89
CA ILE A 177 5.25 -0.46 -5.94
C ILE A 177 5.41 0.82 -5.15
N ASP A 178 5.13 1.92 -5.79
CA ASP A 178 5.06 3.24 -5.19
C ASP A 178 3.65 3.52 -4.65
N GLY A 179 3.54 4.44 -3.72
CA GLY A 179 2.30 4.85 -3.12
C GLY A 179 2.22 6.34 -2.82
N LEU A 180 1.09 6.75 -2.29
CA LEU A 180 0.80 8.11 -1.85
C LEU A 180 0.60 8.18 -0.35
N ARG A 181 1.17 9.19 0.29
CA ARG A 181 0.90 9.54 1.68
C ARG A 181 0.22 10.91 1.75
N LEU A 182 -0.93 10.94 2.38
CA LEU A 182 -1.67 12.15 2.68
C LEU A 182 -1.45 12.52 4.15
N ASN A 183 -0.89 13.69 4.41
CA ASN A 183 -0.66 14.18 5.77
C ASN A 183 -1.63 15.31 6.08
N ASN A 184 -2.43 15.14 7.12
CA ASN A 184 -3.35 16.15 7.62
C ASN A 184 -3.01 16.49 9.08
N PRO A 185 -2.37 17.63 9.36
CA PRO A 185 -2.04 18.04 10.73
C PRO A 185 -3.31 18.44 11.47
N LEU A 186 -3.51 17.85 12.64
CA LEU A 186 -4.55 18.17 13.61
C LEU A 186 -3.93 18.87 14.84
N THR A 187 -4.73 19.40 15.72
CA THR A 187 -4.23 20.01 16.97
C THR A 187 -3.69 18.94 17.93
N SER A 188 -4.23 17.73 17.85
CA SER A 188 -3.83 16.56 18.66
C SER A 188 -2.66 15.77 18.07
N GLY A 189 -2.23 16.05 16.84
CA GLY A 189 -1.16 15.32 16.14
C GLY A 189 -1.34 15.33 14.64
N THR A 190 -0.83 14.32 13.95
CA THR A 190 -0.97 14.20 12.49
C THR A 190 -1.85 13.00 12.16
N PHE A 191 -2.88 13.22 11.34
CA PHE A 191 -3.64 12.17 10.69
C PHE A 191 -2.96 11.84 9.36
N ILE A 192 -2.60 10.58 9.16
CA ILE A 192 -1.90 10.10 7.98
C ILE A 192 -2.78 9.08 7.28
N VAL A 193 -2.84 9.17 5.95
CA VAL A 193 -3.47 8.15 5.11
C VAL A 193 -2.47 7.70 4.07
N ASP A 194 -2.19 6.40 4.03
CA ASP A 194 -1.37 5.77 3.00
C ASP A 194 -2.27 5.06 2.00
N LEU A 195 -2.04 5.35 0.72
CA LEU A 195 -2.65 4.68 -0.43
C LEU A 195 -1.54 3.93 -1.16
N VAL A 196 -1.51 2.61 -1.01
CA VAL A 196 -0.47 1.76 -1.59
C VAL A 196 -1.12 0.49 -2.13
N ASN A 197 -0.81 0.11 -3.35
CA ASN A 197 -1.28 -1.14 -3.95
C ASN A 197 -2.81 -1.36 -3.84
N GLY A 198 -3.58 -0.29 -4.00
CA GLY A 198 -5.04 -0.32 -3.83
C GLY A 198 -5.50 -0.43 -2.37
N ALA A 199 -4.59 -0.57 -1.42
CA ALA A 199 -4.91 -0.49 0.00
C ALA A 199 -5.06 0.96 0.45
N ARG A 200 -5.88 1.15 1.50
CA ARG A 200 -5.98 2.40 2.25
C ARG A 200 -5.79 2.13 3.73
N VAL A 201 -4.75 2.72 4.28
CA VAL A 201 -4.39 2.60 5.70
C VAL A 201 -4.42 3.98 6.34
N GLU A 202 -5.08 4.11 7.47
CA GLU A 202 -5.22 5.35 8.22
C GLU A 202 -4.51 5.23 9.57
N LYS A 203 -3.64 6.20 9.87
CA LYS A 203 -3.01 6.35 11.19
C LYS A 203 -3.59 7.58 11.87
N LEU A 204 -4.21 7.34 13.01
CA LEU A 204 -4.78 8.39 13.86
C LEU A 204 -3.72 9.05 14.72
N PRO A 205 -3.95 10.28 15.23
CA PRO A 205 -3.05 10.95 16.16
C PRO A 205 -2.76 10.17 17.46
N SER A 206 -3.63 9.23 17.79
CA SER A 206 -3.46 8.29 18.93
C SER A 206 -2.52 7.13 18.63
N ASP A 207 -1.83 7.14 17.48
CA ASP A 207 -1.02 6.05 16.92
C ASP A 207 -1.84 4.77 16.59
N ALA A 208 -3.17 4.82 16.67
CA ALA A 208 -4.00 3.73 16.19
C ALA A 208 -3.96 3.65 14.66
N ILE A 209 -3.82 2.43 14.15
CA ILE A 209 -3.76 2.15 12.71
C ILE A 209 -5.01 1.37 12.32
N GLU A 210 -5.67 1.81 11.27
CA GLU A 210 -6.87 1.19 10.74
C GLU A 210 -6.72 0.92 9.24
N VAL A 211 -6.84 -0.33 8.84
CA VAL A 211 -6.90 -0.71 7.44
C VAL A 211 -8.33 -0.55 6.95
N ARG A 212 -8.56 0.41 6.08
CA ARG A 212 -9.90 0.73 5.53
C ARG A 212 -10.21 -0.03 4.25
N GLN A 213 -9.17 -0.40 3.51
CA GLN A 213 -9.26 -1.15 2.29
C GLN A 213 -8.03 -2.02 2.12
N PHE A 214 -8.21 -3.24 1.66
CA PHE A 214 -7.12 -4.18 1.37
C PHE A 214 -6.75 -4.17 -0.11
N PRO A 215 -5.51 -4.60 -0.45
CA PRO A 215 -5.14 -4.89 -1.83
C PRO A 215 -6.08 -5.93 -2.45
N ARG A 216 -6.17 -5.92 -3.77
CA ARG A 216 -7.07 -6.82 -4.47
C ARG A 216 -6.39 -8.17 -4.76
N LEU A 217 -6.65 -9.14 -3.91
CA LEU A 217 -6.37 -10.55 -4.14
C LEU A 217 -7.71 -11.30 -4.13
N GLU A 218 -8.00 -11.98 -5.22
CA GLU A 218 -9.18 -12.82 -5.34
C GLU A 218 -8.74 -14.28 -5.50
N HIS A 219 -9.43 -15.18 -4.84
CA HIS A 219 -9.24 -16.62 -5.00
C HIS A 219 -10.59 -17.31 -4.96
N ASP A 220 -10.82 -18.17 -5.92
CA ASP A 220 -12.06 -18.90 -6.08
C ASP A 220 -11.77 -20.32 -6.68
N LEU A 221 -12.82 -21.09 -6.85
CA LEU A 221 -12.76 -22.36 -7.55
C LEU A 221 -13.52 -22.24 -8.87
N LEU A 222 -12.89 -22.65 -9.95
CA LEU A 222 -13.56 -22.79 -11.22
C LEU A 222 -14.59 -23.94 -11.19
N LEU A 223 -15.48 -23.97 -12.18
CA LEU A 223 -16.54 -24.99 -12.27
C LEU A 223 -16.02 -26.42 -12.34
N ASP A 224 -14.82 -26.62 -12.83
CA ASP A 224 -14.12 -27.91 -12.88
C ASP A 224 -13.37 -28.27 -11.59
N GLY A 225 -13.40 -27.37 -10.60
CA GLY A 225 -12.70 -27.51 -9.32
C GLY A 225 -11.24 -27.01 -9.36
N THR A 226 -10.77 -26.44 -10.47
CA THR A 226 -9.44 -25.83 -10.54
C THR A 226 -9.40 -24.56 -9.68
N PRO A 227 -8.45 -24.43 -8.74
CA PRO A 227 -8.27 -23.20 -7.98
C PRO A 227 -7.82 -22.05 -8.90
N ARG A 228 -8.39 -20.86 -8.69
CA ARG A 228 -7.98 -19.62 -9.36
C ARG A 228 -7.39 -18.65 -8.35
N VAL A 229 -6.30 -17.99 -8.73
CA VAL A 229 -5.72 -16.86 -8.02
C VAL A 229 -5.65 -15.68 -8.97
N SER A 230 -6.25 -14.56 -8.59
CA SER A 230 -6.17 -13.31 -9.32
C SER A 230 -5.61 -12.22 -8.41
N LEU A 231 -4.45 -11.69 -8.75
CA LEU A 231 -3.76 -10.61 -8.05
C LEU A 231 -3.65 -9.40 -8.97
N VAL A 232 -4.19 -8.28 -8.54
CA VAL A 232 -4.05 -7.00 -9.23
C VAL A 232 -3.15 -6.10 -8.39
N LEU A 233 -1.94 -5.87 -8.86
CA LEU A 233 -1.00 -4.92 -8.27
C LEU A 233 -1.26 -3.53 -8.85
N LEU A 234 -1.18 -2.52 -8.00
CA LEU A 234 -1.39 -1.12 -8.39
C LEU A 234 -0.18 -0.29 -7.99
N ASP A 235 0.55 0.18 -8.97
CA ASP A 235 1.65 1.12 -8.83
C ASP A 235 1.16 2.56 -9.04
N ILE A 236 1.55 3.47 -8.14
CA ILE A 236 1.17 4.88 -8.18
C ILE A 236 2.42 5.72 -8.39
N ASP A 237 2.77 5.94 -9.66
CA ASP A 237 3.93 6.76 -10.03
C ASP A 237 3.61 8.26 -9.87
N ILE A 238 4.40 8.94 -9.03
CA ILE A 238 4.22 10.36 -8.79
C ILE A 238 5.25 11.14 -9.60
N SER A 239 4.76 11.88 -10.56
CA SER A 239 5.62 12.75 -11.35
C SER A 239 6.35 13.76 -10.45
N ALA A 240 7.60 14.09 -10.81
CA ALA A 240 8.44 15.04 -10.06
C ALA A 240 7.80 16.45 -9.92
N ASN A 241 6.77 16.74 -10.71
CA ASN A 241 6.03 17.99 -10.68
C ASN A 241 4.81 17.96 -9.75
N ALA A 242 4.42 16.77 -9.26
CA ALA A 242 3.35 16.61 -8.27
C ALA A 242 3.82 17.11 -6.91
N GLN A 243 3.82 18.41 -6.68
CA GLN A 243 4.26 19.01 -5.43
C GLN A 243 3.11 19.64 -4.65
N ARG A 244 3.12 19.29 -3.35
CA ARG A 244 2.60 20.05 -2.18
C ARG A 244 1.59 21.14 -2.51
N HIS A 245 0.33 20.95 -2.19
CA HIS A 245 -0.80 21.88 -2.34
C HIS A 245 -1.47 21.93 -3.72
N MET A 246 -1.62 20.79 -4.38
CA MET A 246 -2.38 20.76 -5.63
C MET A 246 -3.87 20.96 -5.36
N THR A 247 -4.47 21.90 -6.08
CA THR A 247 -5.93 22.05 -6.14
C THR A 247 -6.55 21.02 -7.08
N ASN A 248 -5.79 20.57 -8.05
CA ASN A 248 -6.19 19.53 -9.00
C ASN A 248 -5.10 18.47 -9.05
N ILE A 249 -5.50 17.22 -9.00
CA ILE A 249 -4.63 16.05 -9.17
C ILE A 249 -5.05 15.42 -10.50
N HIS A 250 -4.11 15.28 -11.41
CA HIS A 250 -4.30 14.56 -12.66
C HIS A 250 -3.90 13.11 -12.43
N LEU A 251 -4.75 12.19 -12.85
CA LEU A 251 -4.57 10.74 -12.74
C LEU A 251 -4.61 10.16 -14.15
N ASP A 252 -3.46 9.71 -14.64
CA ASP A 252 -3.33 9.18 -16.00
C ASP A 252 -2.97 7.69 -15.96
N SER A 253 -3.80 6.86 -16.61
CA SER A 253 -3.53 5.44 -16.75
C SER A 253 -2.34 5.20 -17.67
N LYS A 254 -1.37 4.43 -17.23
CA LYS A 254 -0.27 3.91 -18.04
C LYS A 254 -0.57 2.52 -18.63
N GLY A 255 -1.79 2.03 -18.39
CA GLY A 255 -2.24 0.74 -18.85
C GLY A 255 -2.06 -0.38 -17.86
N VAL A 256 -2.26 -1.59 -18.36
CA VAL A 256 -2.19 -2.84 -17.60
C VAL A 256 -1.14 -3.74 -18.24
N THR A 257 -0.21 -4.25 -17.44
CA THR A 257 0.76 -5.25 -17.85
C THR A 257 0.39 -6.59 -17.24
N GLU A 258 0.14 -7.59 -18.07
CA GLU A 258 -0.09 -8.96 -17.61
C GLU A 258 1.25 -9.62 -17.31
N LEU A 259 1.39 -10.10 -16.08
CA LEU A 259 2.61 -10.74 -15.58
C LEU A 259 2.50 -12.25 -15.61
N PHE A 260 1.33 -12.76 -15.22
CA PHE A 260 0.97 -14.17 -15.31
C PHE A 260 -0.46 -14.28 -15.85
N ASP A 261 -0.68 -15.22 -16.75
CA ASP A 261 -1.99 -15.53 -17.31
C ASP A 261 -2.06 -17.01 -17.71
N GLY A 262 -2.82 -17.80 -16.96
CA GLY A 262 -3.11 -19.20 -17.24
C GLY A 262 -2.64 -20.20 -16.20
N SER A 263 -2.41 -21.44 -16.62
CA SER A 263 -2.10 -22.56 -15.73
C SER A 263 -0.71 -22.41 -15.10
N ALA A 264 -0.65 -22.50 -13.80
CA ALA A 264 0.58 -22.40 -13.01
C ALA A 264 0.62 -23.45 -11.89
N ARG A 265 1.79 -23.64 -11.28
CA ARG A 265 2.01 -24.49 -10.11
C ARG A 265 3.06 -23.85 -9.20
N ASN A 266 3.14 -24.33 -7.96
CA ASN A 266 4.15 -23.86 -7.00
C ASN A 266 4.23 -22.34 -6.89
N LEU A 267 3.08 -21.66 -6.85
CA LEU A 267 3.03 -20.22 -6.70
C LEU A 267 3.63 -19.80 -5.36
N VAL A 268 4.63 -18.96 -5.40
CA VAL A 268 5.25 -18.32 -4.23
C VAL A 268 5.14 -16.83 -4.39
N MET A 269 4.61 -16.18 -3.36
CA MET A 269 4.54 -14.72 -3.26
C MET A 269 5.24 -14.26 -1.99
N VAL A 270 6.14 -13.30 -2.11
CA VAL A 270 6.83 -12.66 -0.99
C VAL A 270 6.68 -11.17 -1.14
N VAL A 271 6.41 -10.49 -0.04
CA VAL A 271 6.27 -9.04 0.01
C VAL A 271 7.24 -8.47 1.02
N ASP A 272 8.13 -7.63 0.56
CA ASP A 272 9.00 -6.81 1.39
C ASP A 272 8.42 -5.40 1.46
N VAL A 273 8.37 -4.81 2.66
CA VAL A 273 7.80 -3.48 2.89
C VAL A 273 8.90 -2.52 3.28
N ALA A 274 9.00 -1.44 2.51
CA ALA A 274 9.83 -0.29 2.87
C ALA A 274 8.96 0.84 3.44
N GLY A 275 9.54 1.79 4.14
CA GLY A 275 8.84 2.97 4.65
C GLY A 275 8.52 2.93 6.14
N ASP A 276 7.43 3.57 6.56
CA ASP A 276 7.07 3.65 7.98
C ASP A 276 6.57 2.29 8.49
N PRO A 277 7.38 1.57 9.29
CA PRO A 277 7.04 0.23 9.76
C PRO A 277 5.84 0.23 10.72
N SER A 278 5.35 1.39 11.11
CA SER A 278 4.17 1.51 11.97
C SER A 278 2.84 1.46 11.20
N ILE A 279 2.86 1.66 9.90
CA ILE A 279 1.65 1.76 9.07
C ILE A 279 1.56 0.58 8.09
N LEU A 280 2.53 0.47 7.18
CA LEU A 280 2.48 -0.50 6.08
C LEU A 280 2.41 -1.98 6.50
N PRO A 281 3.15 -2.45 7.52
CA PRO A 281 3.11 -3.85 7.93
C PRO A 281 1.75 -4.34 8.39
N GLN A 282 0.86 -3.44 8.85
CA GLN A 282 -0.43 -3.84 9.39
C GLN A 282 -1.30 -4.55 8.36
N TYR A 283 -1.45 -4.00 7.16
CA TYR A 283 -2.25 -4.64 6.15
C TYR A 283 -1.50 -5.78 5.43
N ILE A 284 -0.18 -5.67 5.28
CA ILE A 284 0.62 -6.74 4.70
C ILE A 284 0.57 -7.98 5.59
N HIS A 285 0.73 -7.81 6.91
CA HIS A 285 0.62 -8.91 7.85
C HIS A 285 -0.78 -9.55 7.79
N HIS A 286 -1.84 -8.76 7.73
CA HIS A 286 -3.20 -9.25 7.57
C HIS A 286 -3.36 -9.99 6.24
N PHE A 287 -2.88 -9.40 5.14
CA PHE A 287 -3.02 -9.94 3.81
C PHE A 287 -2.23 -11.24 3.60
N THR A 288 -0.96 -11.30 4.01
CA THR A 288 -0.10 -12.46 3.81
C THR A 288 -0.15 -13.43 4.98
N GLY A 289 -0.10 -12.96 6.22
CA GLY A 289 -0.05 -13.74 7.44
C GLY A 289 -1.41 -14.32 7.82
N ASP A 290 -2.38 -13.48 8.06
CA ASP A 290 -3.70 -13.92 8.52
C ASP A 290 -4.45 -14.70 7.44
N HIS A 291 -4.32 -14.26 6.19
CA HIS A 291 -4.93 -14.93 5.05
C HIS A 291 -4.32 -16.31 4.81
N ALA A 292 -2.99 -16.42 4.88
CA ALA A 292 -2.30 -17.70 4.78
C ALA A 292 -2.63 -18.63 5.95
N LEU A 293 -2.72 -18.11 7.17
CA LEU A 293 -3.14 -18.87 8.35
C LEU A 293 -4.60 -19.34 8.22
N TYR A 294 -5.46 -18.48 7.72
CA TYR A 294 -6.85 -18.85 7.44
C TYR A 294 -6.95 -19.97 6.41
N LEU A 295 -6.22 -19.87 5.31
CA LEU A 295 -6.12 -20.91 4.28
C LEU A 295 -5.54 -22.21 4.84
N ALA A 296 -4.48 -22.12 5.64
CA ALA A 296 -3.81 -23.29 6.24
C ALA A 296 -4.63 -23.95 7.35
N SER A 297 -5.49 -23.23 8.05
CA SER A 297 -6.31 -23.75 9.16
C SER A 297 -7.50 -24.58 8.73
N GLY A 298 -7.80 -24.66 7.43
CA GLY A 298 -8.91 -25.43 6.89
C GLY A 298 -10.29 -24.89 7.25
N HIS A 299 -10.39 -23.67 7.78
CA HIS A 299 -11.66 -22.98 8.04
C HIS A 299 -12.42 -22.58 6.78
N ALA A 300 -11.95 -23.00 5.67
CA ALA A 300 -12.28 -22.50 4.39
C ALA A 300 -13.24 -23.43 3.66
N GLU A 301 -14.48 -23.44 4.02
CA GLU A 301 -15.47 -23.90 3.04
C GLU A 301 -15.38 -23.06 1.75
N ASP A 302 -14.99 -21.79 1.88
CA ASP A 302 -14.80 -20.85 0.77
C ASP A 302 -13.45 -21.02 0.05
N TYR A 303 -12.45 -21.66 0.69
CA TYR A 303 -11.09 -21.80 0.17
C TYR A 303 -10.65 -23.27 0.00
N ARG A 304 -11.58 -24.17 -0.20
CA ARG A 304 -11.34 -25.63 -0.30
C ARG A 304 -10.22 -26.00 -1.26
N GLY A 305 -10.00 -25.18 -2.31
CA GLY A 305 -8.93 -25.41 -3.27
C GLY A 305 -7.53 -25.18 -2.72
N PHE A 306 -7.38 -24.37 -1.68
CA PHE A 306 -6.07 -23.99 -1.14
C PHE A 306 -5.74 -24.64 0.20
N GLY A 307 -6.72 -24.98 1.04
CA GLY A 307 -6.56 -25.42 2.41
C GLY A 307 -5.21 -26.06 2.75
N PRO A 308 -4.98 -27.35 2.43
CA PRO A 308 -3.72 -28.03 2.77
C PRO A 308 -2.53 -27.61 1.90
N HIS A 309 -2.75 -26.86 0.84
CA HIS A 309 -1.75 -26.46 -0.13
C HIS A 309 -1.22 -25.04 0.06
N ALA A 310 -1.77 -24.28 1.01
CA ALA A 310 -1.26 -22.96 1.37
C ALA A 310 -0.40 -23.05 2.62
N ARG A 311 0.72 -22.33 2.64
CA ARG A 311 1.60 -22.23 3.82
C ARG A 311 2.33 -20.89 3.82
N LEU A 312 2.74 -20.44 4.99
CA LEU A 312 3.63 -19.29 5.12
C LEU A 312 5.01 -19.62 4.53
N SER A 313 5.57 -18.67 3.80
CA SER A 313 6.91 -18.71 3.24
C SER A 313 7.75 -17.58 3.87
N GLY A 314 8.26 -17.84 5.06
CA GLY A 314 8.91 -16.79 5.85
C GLY A 314 7.90 -15.92 6.62
N ALA A 315 8.34 -14.74 7.06
CA ALA A 315 7.50 -13.81 7.81
C ALA A 315 6.54 -13.00 6.91
N ASP A 316 6.96 -12.74 5.65
CA ASP A 316 6.33 -11.78 4.74
C ASP A 316 5.88 -12.44 3.43
N GLY A 317 5.76 -13.76 3.41
CA GLY A 317 5.45 -14.51 2.20
C GLY A 317 4.40 -15.59 2.39
N ILE A 318 3.78 -15.98 1.30
CA ILE A 318 2.84 -17.09 1.18
C ILE A 318 3.26 -18.00 0.02
N THR A 319 3.19 -19.29 0.21
CA THR A 319 3.29 -20.28 -0.87
C THR A 319 1.93 -20.93 -1.06
N ILE A 320 1.41 -20.86 -2.26
CA ILE A 320 0.15 -21.47 -2.64
C ILE A 320 0.42 -22.62 -3.59
N MET A 321 -0.28 -23.73 -3.38
CA MET A 321 -0.17 -24.95 -4.20
C MET A 321 1.29 -25.43 -4.35
N PRO A 322 2.01 -25.69 -3.25
CA PRO A 322 3.40 -26.15 -3.31
C PRO A 322 3.57 -27.57 -3.91
N SER A 323 2.48 -28.17 -4.38
CA SER A 323 2.42 -29.48 -5.00
C SER A 323 2.14 -29.38 -6.51
N ASP A 324 2.15 -30.52 -7.21
CA ASP A 324 1.91 -30.59 -8.65
C ASP A 324 0.44 -30.31 -9.08
N VAL A 325 -0.40 -29.82 -8.18
CA VAL A 325 -1.77 -29.44 -8.51
C VAL A 325 -1.77 -28.12 -9.28
N PRO A 326 -2.33 -28.06 -10.50
CA PRO A 326 -2.38 -26.83 -11.25
C PRO A 326 -3.38 -25.85 -10.64
N LEU A 327 -3.09 -24.57 -10.79
CA LEU A 327 -3.98 -23.46 -10.50
C LEU A 327 -4.09 -22.55 -11.73
N ASP A 328 -5.19 -21.83 -11.85
CA ASP A 328 -5.39 -20.78 -12.84
C ASP A 328 -4.89 -19.45 -12.22
N LEU A 329 -3.78 -18.92 -12.76
CA LEU A 329 -3.07 -17.79 -12.18
C LEU A 329 -3.18 -16.56 -13.09
N HIS A 330 -3.71 -15.50 -12.54
CA HIS A 330 -3.76 -14.19 -13.19
C HIS A 330 -3.09 -13.15 -12.29
N VAL A 331 -1.99 -12.58 -12.75
CA VAL A 331 -1.32 -11.47 -12.06
C VAL A 331 -1.14 -10.33 -13.04
N SER A 332 -1.65 -9.17 -12.70
CA SER A 332 -1.49 -7.96 -13.49
C SER A 332 -0.96 -6.80 -12.67
N LEU A 333 -0.20 -5.94 -13.32
CA LEU A 333 0.27 -4.67 -12.81
C LEU A 333 -0.47 -3.54 -13.52
N GLN A 334 -1.13 -2.71 -12.76
CA GLN A 334 -1.77 -1.48 -13.22
C GLN A 334 -0.90 -0.31 -12.75
N THR A 335 -0.60 0.64 -13.62
CA THR A 335 0.18 1.82 -13.26
C THR A 335 -0.63 3.09 -13.50
N VAL A 336 -0.67 3.97 -12.50
CA VAL A 336 -1.32 5.28 -12.57
C VAL A 336 -0.29 6.36 -12.27
N GLU A 337 -0.09 7.26 -13.22
CA GLU A 337 0.71 8.46 -12.98
C GLU A 337 -0.13 9.53 -12.30
N VAL A 338 0.43 10.11 -11.25
CA VAL A 338 -0.16 11.22 -10.48
C VAL A 338 0.67 12.49 -10.73
N SER A 339 0.03 13.53 -11.27
CA SER A 339 0.69 14.79 -11.61
C SER A 339 -0.13 16.02 -11.24
#